data_dd0b50ca3260ed68df9973042bb07704
#
_entry.id   dd0b50ca3260ed68df9973042bb07704
#
_cell.length_a   1.000
_cell.length_b   1.000
_cell.length_c   1.000
_cell.angle_alpha   90.00
_cell.angle_beta   90.00
_cell.angle_gamma   90.00
#
_symmetry.space_group_name_H-M   'P 1'
#
loop_
_entity.id
_entity.type
_entity.pdbx_description
1 polymer ?
#
loop_
_entity_poly.entity_id
_entity_poly.type
_entity_poly.pdbx_seq_one_letter_code
_entity_poly.pdbx_strand_id
1 'polypeptide(L)'
;MIAEAQLHAVSDRIAAAYLDDALITQLRAEFAPLHFTYCYDDDISDRTPVIATEKFNLYLIDGREHCLKMTNDYEAATGIVVAEIIADD
;
A
#
# COMPACT_ATOMS: atom_id res chain seq x y z
N MET A 1 3.22 -0.45 13.53
CA MET A 1 1.82 -0.02 13.63
C MET A 1 1.50 1.07 12.63
N ILE A 2 0.36 0.98 11.98
CA ILE A 2 -0.10 1.99 11.03
C ILE A 2 -1.45 2.50 11.50
N ALA A 3 -1.57 3.82 11.69
CA ALA A 3 -2.84 4.41 12.08
C ALA A 3 -3.74 4.56 10.86
N GLU A 4 -5.04 4.47 11.07
CA GLU A 4 -6.02 4.65 10.00
C GLU A 4 -5.87 6.01 9.30
N ALA A 5 -5.66 7.07 10.07
CA ALA A 5 -5.44 8.40 9.52
C ALA A 5 -4.19 8.45 8.63
N GLN A 6 -3.16 7.73 9.00
CA GLN A 6 -1.93 7.62 8.22
C GLN A 6 -2.19 6.90 6.90
N LEU A 7 -2.96 5.83 6.93
CA LEU A 7 -3.33 5.08 5.73
C LEU A 7 -4.14 5.95 4.77
N HIS A 8 -5.09 6.74 5.30
CA HIS A 8 -5.87 7.66 4.47
C HIS A 8 -5.00 8.76 3.88
N ALA A 9 -4.02 9.27 4.63
CA ALA A 9 -3.08 10.26 4.11
C ALA A 9 -2.26 9.69 2.94
N VAL A 10 -1.83 8.44 3.04
CA VAL A 10 -1.13 7.76 1.95
C VAL A 10 -2.03 7.63 0.72
N SER A 11 -3.27 7.21 0.92
CA SER A 11 -4.24 7.07 -0.16
C SER A 11 -4.47 8.40 -0.87
N ASP A 12 -4.67 9.47 -0.12
CA ASP A 12 -4.88 10.81 -0.67
C ASP A 12 -3.66 11.28 -1.46
N ARG A 13 -2.47 10.99 -0.96
CA ARG A 13 -1.22 11.36 -1.61
C ARG A 13 -1.07 10.65 -2.96
N ILE A 14 -1.42 9.38 -3.02
CA ILE A 14 -1.36 8.61 -4.26
C ILE A 14 -2.41 9.11 -5.25
N ALA A 15 -3.62 9.37 -4.77
CA ALA A 15 -4.72 9.84 -5.62
C ALA A 15 -4.43 11.20 -6.26
N ALA A 16 -3.63 12.01 -5.60
CA ALA A 16 -3.29 13.36 -6.07
C ALA A 16 -2.11 13.39 -7.06
N ALA A 17 -1.50 12.24 -7.35
CA ALA A 17 -0.29 12.16 -8.16
C ALA A 17 -0.40 11.04 -9.20
N TYR A 18 0.59 10.97 -10.06
CA TYR A 18 0.72 9.87 -11.02
C TYR A 18 1.42 8.70 -10.33
N LEU A 19 0.82 7.52 -10.40
CA LEU A 19 1.37 6.32 -9.75
C LEU A 19 2.50 5.73 -10.57
N ASP A 20 3.72 5.90 -10.09
CA ASP A 20 4.93 5.38 -10.72
C ASP A 20 6.00 5.11 -9.65
N ASP A 21 7.18 4.65 -10.08
CA ASP A 21 8.28 4.35 -9.17
C ASP A 21 8.76 5.58 -8.40
N ALA A 22 8.72 6.74 -9.04
CA ALA A 22 9.13 8.00 -8.40
C ALA A 22 8.21 8.33 -7.22
N LEU A 23 6.92 8.11 -7.39
CA LEU A 23 5.95 8.33 -6.31
C LEU A 23 6.21 7.39 -5.14
N ILE A 24 6.49 6.11 -5.41
CA ILE A 24 6.78 5.14 -4.35
C ILE A 24 8.03 5.57 -3.56
N THR A 25 9.06 6.07 -4.24
CA THR A 25 10.24 6.59 -3.59
C THR A 25 9.91 7.78 -2.69
N GLN A 26 9.04 8.68 -3.15
CA GLN A 26 8.59 9.82 -2.36
C GLN A 26 7.80 9.36 -1.13
N LEU A 27 6.93 8.37 -1.28
CA LEU A 27 6.17 7.83 -0.16
C LEU A 27 7.07 7.25 0.92
N ARG A 28 8.14 6.55 0.52
CA ARG A 28 9.10 6.00 1.47
C ARG A 28 9.77 7.11 2.30
N ALA A 29 10.02 8.25 1.68
CA ALA A 29 10.62 9.39 2.38
C ALA A 29 9.59 10.15 3.23
N GLU A 30 8.40 10.39 2.69
CA GLU A 30 7.38 11.18 3.37
C GLU A 30 6.76 10.47 4.56
N PHE A 31 6.67 9.16 4.49
CA PHE A 31 6.00 8.34 5.52
C PHE A 31 6.96 7.39 6.23
N ALA A 32 8.26 7.73 6.24
CA ALA A 32 9.23 6.93 6.99
C ALA A 32 8.78 6.79 8.45
N PRO A 33 8.98 5.65 9.11
CA PRO A 33 9.71 4.47 8.66
C PRO A 33 8.86 3.39 7.98
N LEU A 34 7.70 3.72 7.46
CA LEU A 34 6.85 2.74 6.77
C LEU A 34 7.52 2.20 5.52
N HIS A 35 7.35 0.92 5.28
CA HIS A 35 7.80 0.26 4.06
C HIS A 35 6.72 0.36 3.01
N PHE A 36 7.13 0.47 1.75
CA PHE A 36 6.21 0.52 0.61
C PHE A 36 6.66 -0.47 -0.44
N THR A 37 5.71 -1.24 -0.95
CA THR A 37 5.91 -2.19 -2.04
C THR A 37 4.91 -1.86 -3.13
N TYR A 38 5.35 -1.91 -4.38
CA TYR A 38 4.50 -1.67 -5.53
C TYR A 38 4.33 -2.96 -6.32
N CYS A 39 3.08 -3.22 -6.73
CA CYS A 39 2.78 -4.35 -7.62
C CYS A 39 1.51 -4.04 -8.40
N TYR A 40 1.12 -4.95 -9.28
CA TYR A 40 -0.18 -4.89 -9.92
C TYR A 40 -1.19 -5.65 -9.09
N ASP A 41 -2.42 -5.15 -9.07
CA ASP A 41 -3.49 -5.78 -8.29
C ASP A 41 -3.76 -7.22 -8.77
N ASP A 42 -3.55 -7.49 -10.04
CA ASP A 42 -3.71 -8.83 -10.62
C ASP A 42 -2.77 -9.86 -9.99
N ASP A 43 -1.65 -9.42 -9.43
CA ASP A 43 -0.69 -10.31 -8.76
C ASP A 43 -1.14 -10.70 -7.36
N ILE A 44 -2.17 -10.04 -6.84
CA ILE A 44 -2.72 -10.31 -5.52
C ILE A 44 -4.04 -11.03 -5.68
N SER A 45 -4.16 -12.21 -5.09
CA SER A 45 -5.40 -12.98 -5.12
C SER A 45 -5.84 -13.31 -3.70
N ASP A 46 -7.13 -13.49 -3.52
CA ASP A 46 -7.74 -13.94 -2.27
C ASP A 46 -7.46 -13.03 -1.07
N ARG A 47 -7.24 -11.73 -1.32
CA ARG A 47 -7.02 -10.75 -0.26
C ARG A 47 -8.01 -9.59 -0.40
N THR A 48 -8.44 -9.09 0.75
CA THR A 48 -9.31 -7.92 0.80
C THR A 48 -8.45 -6.70 1.11
N PRO A 49 -8.47 -5.68 0.23
CA PRO A 49 -7.69 -4.47 0.49
C PRO A 49 -8.25 -3.69 1.67
N VAL A 50 -7.39 -2.98 2.38
CA VAL A 50 -7.83 -2.09 3.46
C VAL A 50 -8.36 -0.76 2.91
N ILE A 51 -7.92 -0.38 1.72
CA ILE A 51 -8.50 0.72 0.95
C ILE A 51 -8.61 0.26 -0.49
N ALA A 52 -9.79 0.45 -1.09
CA ALA A 52 -10.03 0.14 -2.49
C ALA A 52 -10.44 1.41 -3.22
N THR A 53 -9.78 1.70 -4.34
CA THR A 53 -10.14 2.81 -5.21
C THR A 53 -10.26 2.30 -6.64
N GLU A 54 -10.66 3.18 -7.55
CA GLU A 54 -10.79 2.82 -8.97
C GLU A 54 -9.44 2.53 -9.63
N LYS A 55 -8.37 3.14 -9.11
CA LYS A 55 -7.04 3.09 -9.73
C LYS A 55 -6.06 2.21 -9.00
N PHE A 56 -6.27 2.00 -7.70
CA PHE A 56 -5.36 1.21 -6.90
C PHE A 56 -6.05 0.65 -5.67
N ASN A 57 -5.48 -0.40 -5.13
CA ASN A 57 -5.86 -0.95 -3.84
C ASN A 57 -4.66 -0.86 -2.90
N LEU A 58 -4.92 -0.69 -1.62
CA LEU A 58 -3.88 -0.71 -0.60
C LEU A 58 -4.06 -1.92 0.31
N TYR A 59 -2.96 -2.59 0.59
CA TYR A 59 -2.91 -3.72 1.51
C TYR A 59 -1.85 -3.43 2.56
N LEU A 60 -1.97 -4.06 3.71
CA LEU A 60 -0.98 -3.93 4.77
C LEU A 60 -0.05 -5.14 4.77
N ILE A 61 1.22 -4.90 5.13
CA ILE A 61 2.18 -5.99 5.30
C ILE A 61 2.79 -5.92 6.68
N ASP A 62 3.08 -7.10 7.21
CA ASP A 62 3.80 -7.27 8.47
C ASP A 62 5.19 -7.81 8.14
N GLY A 63 6.20 -6.97 8.31
CA GLY A 63 7.59 -7.30 8.03
C GLY A 63 8.44 -7.50 9.27
N ARG A 64 7.82 -7.73 10.42
CA ARG A 64 8.55 -7.91 11.68
C ARG A 64 9.35 -9.21 11.73
N GLU A 65 8.97 -10.20 10.94
CA GLU A 65 9.67 -11.48 10.83
C GLU A 65 10.43 -11.54 9.50
N HIS A 66 11.15 -12.63 9.28
CA HIS A 66 11.95 -12.82 8.06
C HIS A 66 11.12 -12.82 6.79
N CYS A 67 9.88 -13.29 6.87
CA CYS A 67 8.99 -13.33 5.72
C CYS A 67 7.97 -12.23 5.84
N LEU A 68 7.81 -11.43 4.78
CA LEU A 68 6.74 -10.46 4.70
C LEU A 68 5.40 -11.19 4.57
N LYS A 69 4.44 -10.78 5.36
CA LYS A 69 3.09 -11.34 5.34
C LYS A 69 2.08 -10.23 5.14
N MET A 70 1.09 -10.48 4.31
CA MET A 70 -0.04 -9.56 4.23
C MET A 70 -0.89 -9.71 5.49
N THR A 71 -1.38 -8.60 6.00
CA THR A 71 -2.18 -8.58 7.22
C THR A 71 -3.27 -7.54 7.10
N ASN A 72 -4.35 -7.72 7.88
CA ASN A 72 -5.37 -6.69 8.05
C ASN A 72 -5.30 -6.09 9.46
N ASP A 73 -4.28 -6.47 10.22
CA ASP A 73 -4.07 -5.97 11.58
C ASP A 73 -3.20 -4.72 11.53
N TYR A 74 -3.80 -3.58 11.79
CA TYR A 74 -3.13 -2.29 11.76
C TYR A 74 -2.00 -2.20 12.77
N GLU A 75 -2.12 -2.88 13.91
CA GLU A 75 -1.08 -2.87 14.94
C GLU A 75 0.15 -3.65 14.52
N ALA A 76 -0.05 -4.73 13.77
CA ALA A 76 1.05 -5.57 13.30
C ALA A 76 1.71 -5.03 12.04
N ALA A 77 1.02 -4.15 11.31
CA ALA A 77 1.49 -3.67 10.02
C ALA A 77 2.72 -2.80 10.14
N THR A 78 3.69 -3.03 9.26
CA THR A 78 4.92 -2.23 9.16
C THR A 78 5.07 -1.54 7.82
N GLY A 79 4.19 -1.84 6.87
CA GLY A 79 4.25 -1.26 5.55
C GLY A 79 2.95 -1.43 4.78
N ILE A 80 2.97 -0.89 3.57
CA ILE A 80 1.80 -0.82 2.70
C ILE A 80 2.18 -1.36 1.33
N VAL A 81 1.32 -2.19 0.76
CA VAL A 81 1.42 -2.60 -0.64
C VAL A 81 0.52 -1.70 -1.45
N VAL A 82 1.09 -1.01 -2.43
CA VAL A 82 0.34 -0.21 -3.38
C VAL A 82 0.14 -1.08 -4.62
N ALA A 83 -1.09 -1.54 -4.82
CA ALA A 83 -1.43 -2.43 -5.91
C ALA A 83 -2.17 -1.64 -6.99
N GLU A 84 -1.52 -1.45 -8.12
CA GLU A 84 -2.12 -0.70 -9.23
C GLU A 84 -3.13 -1.56 -9.97
N ILE A 85 -4.30 -0.97 -10.22
CA ILE A 85 -5.35 -1.62 -11.00
C ILE A 85 -5.17 -1.19 -12.46
N ILE A 86 -4.93 -2.18 -13.33
CA ILE A 86 -4.83 -1.93 -14.76
C ILE A 86 -6.22 -2.08 -15.35
N ALA A 87 -6.71 -1.02 -15.96
CA ALA A 87 -8.01 -1.07 -16.61
C ALA A 87 -7.90 -1.86 -17.91
N ASP A 88 -8.74 -2.86 -18.04
CA ASP A 88 -8.90 -3.60 -19.30
C ASP A 88 -9.91 -2.87 -20.16
N ASP A 89 -9.52 -2.50 -21.32
CA ASP A 89 -10.43 -1.89 -22.29
C ASP A 89 -11.15 -2.97 -23.10
#